data_5d8fb858e3dfa7c723c9ed6f588d0a1a
#
_entry.id   5d8fb858e3dfa7c723c9ed6f588d0a1a
#
_cell.length_a   1.000
_cell.length_b   1.000
_cell.length_c   1.000
_cell.angle_alpha   90.00
_cell.angle_beta   90.00
_cell.angle_gamma   90.00
#
_symmetry.space_group_name_H-M   'P 1'
#
loop_
_entity.id
_entity.type
_entity.pdbx_description
1 polymer ?
#
loop_
_entity_poly.entity_id
_entity_poly.type
_entity_poly.pdbx_seq_one_letter_code
_entity_poly.pdbx_strand_id
1 'polypeptide(L)'
;MCLAIRSHVYGSYVPVPSTDCMAVSTFWIANPNNNLIENAAAGAQDVGIWYIFHRVPTGQSEGQYPEGQAEHTPLGVFYNNRVHSNFKAGLFIGKGVKTTRASAEDPREYLTVDNARFRPHQDADPEKPRVPAVIDGLIAFKNNDHGAWARGGDIIFRNSGFSDNGIGLTLASDGTFPTDEGSSLEVTRSIFVGESSNFGSQGGQNSYWGKGANGKYRTLPRNKTFPIRGFQIYDGPVRMAQCTFKKFTPTVDRYSSAIGFFMKNSWQISPQNNVSQILMEKSVGLKVFFGRSGQWFGNNDNDGDKMSIFHDLDGSVTGYSDTFIGRADNYLLRHPGCLTVPRWNGVMCTGKFAQLYIQARRPENLTLSIARAAYHSHPLWLQGVNRGAPYQQYQPVVMLEQAYIIQWDGRAPEDIILYPINFNRRKRTSKDISLFSPEDCTLGCRPSLLY
;
A
#
# COMPACT_ATOMS: atom_id res chain seq x y z
N MET A 1 10.59 29.64 -5.44
CA MET A 1 10.51 28.55 -6.44
C MET A 1 11.91 28.06 -6.75
N CYS A 2 12.15 26.78 -6.68
CA CYS A 2 13.42 26.14 -7.03
C CYS A 2 13.18 25.07 -8.11
N LEU A 3 14.04 25.01 -9.11
CA LEU A 3 14.01 24.01 -10.18
C LEU A 3 15.31 23.24 -10.18
N ALA A 4 15.26 21.92 -10.03
CA ALA A 4 16.41 21.06 -10.14
C ALA A 4 16.13 19.94 -11.15
N ILE A 5 17.05 19.74 -12.08
CA ILE A 5 16.92 18.85 -13.22
C ILE A 5 18.16 17.95 -13.33
N ARG A 6 17.96 16.69 -13.66
CA ARG A 6 19.01 15.69 -13.89
C ARG A 6 19.95 15.50 -12.71
N SER A 7 19.41 15.09 -11.59
CA SER A 7 20.25 14.69 -10.47
C SER A 7 20.94 13.36 -10.77
N HIS A 8 22.25 13.40 -10.86
CA HIS A 8 23.14 12.25 -11.14
C HIS A 8 24.28 12.21 -10.15
N VAL A 9 24.94 11.09 -10.06
CA VAL A 9 26.23 10.96 -9.39
C VAL A 9 27.32 11.41 -10.37
N TYR A 10 28.09 12.43 -10.02
CA TYR A 10 29.16 12.99 -10.84
C TYR A 10 30.55 12.79 -10.27
N GLY A 11 31.54 12.73 -11.16
CA GLY A 11 32.87 12.21 -11.03
C GLY A 11 33.85 12.81 -10.03
N SER A 12 33.64 13.96 -9.43
CA SER A 12 34.51 14.46 -8.34
C SER A 12 34.04 14.18 -6.96
N TYR A 13 32.76 13.87 -6.81
CA TYR A 13 32.19 13.35 -5.58
C TYR A 13 32.20 11.84 -5.67
N VAL A 14 33.08 11.19 -4.94
CA VAL A 14 33.10 9.73 -4.83
C VAL A 14 32.36 9.39 -3.54
N PRO A 15 31.04 9.10 -3.65
CA PRO A 15 30.30 8.61 -2.50
C PRO A 15 30.89 7.26 -2.06
N VAL A 16 30.69 6.89 -0.80
CA VAL A 16 31.08 5.57 -0.32
C VAL A 16 30.37 4.51 -1.17
N PRO A 17 31.12 3.62 -1.86
CA PRO A 17 30.67 3.03 -3.14
C PRO A 17 29.46 2.11 -3.10
N SER A 18 28.90 1.75 -1.99
CA SER A 18 27.83 0.75 -1.95
C SER A 18 26.45 1.31 -1.60
N THR A 19 26.32 2.58 -1.24
CA THR A 19 25.12 3.08 -0.60
C THR A 19 24.64 4.43 -1.10
N ASP A 20 25.53 5.38 -1.33
CA ASP A 20 25.15 6.76 -1.69
C ASP A 20 24.65 6.87 -3.14
N CYS A 21 25.05 5.95 -4.02
CA CYS A 21 24.57 5.91 -5.39
C CYS A 21 23.15 5.34 -5.52
N MET A 22 22.54 4.86 -4.46
CA MET A 22 21.22 4.23 -4.50
C MET A 22 20.07 5.17 -4.13
N ALA A 23 20.37 6.43 -3.83
CA ALA A 23 19.39 7.41 -3.40
C ALA A 23 19.54 8.76 -4.09
N VAL A 24 19.71 8.72 -5.40
CA VAL A 24 19.87 9.96 -6.18
C VAL A 24 18.53 10.66 -6.31
N SER A 25 18.34 11.72 -5.53
CA SER A 25 17.14 12.55 -5.56
C SER A 25 17.46 14.01 -5.85
N THR A 26 16.49 14.70 -6.42
CA THR A 26 16.61 16.15 -6.67
C THR A 26 16.54 16.92 -5.35
N PHE A 27 15.59 16.56 -4.48
CA PHE A 27 15.49 17.07 -3.13
C PHE A 27 15.56 15.89 -2.15
N TRP A 28 16.58 15.90 -1.30
CA TRP A 28 16.72 14.98 -0.20
C TRP A 28 16.40 15.71 1.09
N ILE A 29 15.36 15.27 1.78
CA ILE A 29 14.85 15.96 2.97
C ILE A 29 14.86 15.00 4.15
N ALA A 30 15.77 15.22 5.06
CA ALA A 30 15.94 14.40 6.27
C ALA A 30 15.10 14.89 7.46
N ASN A 31 14.68 16.17 7.43
CA ASN A 31 13.80 16.73 8.44
C ASN A 31 12.51 17.20 7.79
N PRO A 32 11.32 16.68 8.21
CA PRO A 32 10.04 17.05 7.59
C PRO A 32 9.64 18.52 7.80
N ASN A 33 10.17 19.21 8.78
CA ASN A 33 9.87 20.62 9.06
C ASN A 33 10.59 21.58 8.09
N ASN A 34 10.40 21.34 6.79
CA ASN A 34 10.86 22.22 5.72
C ASN A 34 9.68 22.63 4.85
N ASN A 35 9.63 23.91 4.50
CA ASN A 35 8.60 24.42 3.60
C ASN A 35 9.01 24.20 2.13
N LEU A 36 8.25 23.40 1.42
CA LEU A 36 8.39 23.19 -0.02
C LEU A 36 7.19 23.82 -0.72
N ILE A 37 7.42 24.97 -1.34
CA ILE A 37 6.36 25.74 -1.98
C ILE A 37 6.78 26.03 -3.42
N GLU A 38 5.93 25.62 -4.39
CA GLU A 38 6.10 25.90 -5.81
C GLU A 38 7.46 25.46 -6.40
N ASN A 39 7.99 24.33 -5.92
CA ASN A 39 9.20 23.76 -6.46
C ASN A 39 8.91 22.82 -7.62
N ALA A 40 9.93 22.58 -8.45
CA ALA A 40 9.89 21.58 -9.50
C ALA A 40 11.11 20.66 -9.42
N ALA A 41 10.87 19.35 -9.50
CA ALA A 41 11.91 18.33 -9.53
C ALA A 41 11.71 17.43 -10.76
N ALA A 42 12.71 17.35 -11.62
CA ALA A 42 12.60 16.63 -12.88
C ALA A 42 13.86 15.87 -13.25
N GLY A 43 13.71 14.70 -13.83
CA GLY A 43 14.81 13.93 -14.42
C GLY A 43 15.78 13.33 -13.40
N ALA A 44 15.38 13.17 -12.15
CA ALA A 44 16.19 12.49 -11.16
C ALA A 44 16.39 11.02 -11.55
N GLN A 45 17.59 10.52 -11.34
CA GLN A 45 17.91 9.12 -11.60
C GLN A 45 17.12 8.16 -10.71
N ASP A 46 16.64 8.61 -9.55
CA ASP A 46 15.81 7.84 -8.65
C ASP A 46 14.52 8.61 -8.32
N VAL A 47 14.53 9.56 -7.38
CA VAL A 47 13.34 10.23 -6.86
C VAL A 47 13.41 11.76 -7.04
N GLY A 48 12.30 12.40 -7.35
CA GLY A 48 12.22 13.84 -7.44
C GLY A 48 12.35 14.52 -6.07
N ILE A 49 11.41 14.28 -5.20
CA ILE A 49 11.40 14.78 -3.79
C ILE A 49 11.36 13.57 -2.87
N TRP A 50 12.38 13.41 -2.05
CA TRP A 50 12.49 12.28 -1.14
C TRP A 50 12.59 12.74 0.31
N TYR A 51 11.58 12.41 1.10
CA TYR A 51 11.62 12.54 2.55
C TYR A 51 12.17 11.24 3.13
N ILE A 52 13.35 11.33 3.74
CA ILE A 52 14.07 10.20 4.32
C ILE A 52 14.23 10.47 5.81
N PHE A 53 13.48 9.75 6.62
CA PHE A 53 13.54 9.88 8.06
C PHE A 53 14.47 8.82 8.63
N HIS A 54 15.65 9.23 9.03
CA HIS A 54 16.56 8.39 9.77
C HIS A 54 16.17 8.41 11.26
N ARG A 55 16.03 7.23 11.83
CA ARG A 55 15.74 7.11 13.26
C ARG A 55 16.86 7.70 14.10
N VAL A 56 18.11 7.46 13.69
CA VAL A 56 19.29 8.03 14.31
C VAL A 56 19.92 9.01 13.33
N PRO A 57 20.02 10.30 13.66
CA PRO A 57 20.74 11.26 12.83
C PRO A 57 22.21 10.91 12.69
N THR A 58 22.75 11.05 11.49
CA THR A 58 24.15 10.73 11.16
C THR A 58 24.83 11.90 10.46
N GLY A 59 26.15 11.83 10.32
CA GLY A 59 26.94 12.86 9.65
C GLY A 59 26.86 14.21 10.39
N GLN A 60 26.62 15.29 9.68
CA GLN A 60 26.54 16.65 10.24
C GLN A 60 25.40 16.84 11.24
N SER A 61 24.39 15.97 11.22
CA SER A 61 23.25 16.02 12.15
C SER A 61 23.41 15.11 13.36
N GLU A 62 24.53 14.39 13.45
CA GLU A 62 24.79 13.47 14.56
C GLU A 62 24.77 14.22 15.91
N GLY A 63 23.99 13.72 16.86
CA GLY A 63 23.82 14.32 18.17
C GLY A 63 23.03 15.64 18.23
N GLN A 64 22.57 16.18 17.08
CA GLN A 64 21.78 17.42 17.08
C GLN A 64 20.29 17.19 17.40
N TYR A 65 19.80 15.98 17.18
CA TYR A 65 18.41 15.60 17.41
C TYR A 65 18.34 14.26 18.18
N PRO A 66 17.36 14.09 19.05
CA PRO A 66 17.06 12.80 19.67
C PRO A 66 16.75 11.71 18.65
N GLU A 67 17.00 10.47 19.02
CA GLU A 67 16.61 9.31 18.23
C GLU A 67 15.09 9.31 17.98
N GLY A 68 14.68 9.07 16.72
CA GLY A 68 13.27 8.99 16.33
C GLY A 68 12.56 10.34 16.16
N GLN A 69 13.19 11.47 16.50
CA GLN A 69 12.53 12.77 16.44
C GLN A 69 12.07 13.13 15.01
N ALA A 70 12.86 12.83 13.99
CA ALA A 70 12.50 13.19 12.59
C ALA A 70 11.20 12.51 12.15
N GLU A 71 10.94 11.27 12.56
CA GLU A 71 9.72 10.56 12.21
C GLU A 71 8.45 11.11 12.90
N HIS A 72 8.62 11.82 14.00
CA HIS A 72 7.53 12.46 14.76
C HIS A 72 7.40 13.96 14.49
N THR A 73 8.34 14.55 13.78
CA THR A 73 8.30 15.99 13.47
C THR A 73 7.19 16.32 12.50
N PRO A 74 6.34 17.33 12.80
CA PRO A 74 5.30 17.78 11.88
C PRO A 74 5.86 18.19 10.52
N LEU A 75 5.12 17.88 9.45
CA LEU A 75 5.48 18.30 8.12
C LEU A 75 5.38 19.85 8.01
N GLY A 76 6.39 20.47 7.46
CA GLY A 76 6.31 21.85 7.03
C GLY A 76 5.30 22.06 5.89
N VAL A 77 5.17 23.27 5.40
CA VAL A 77 4.23 23.55 4.30
C VAL A 77 4.69 22.86 3.02
N PHE A 78 3.87 21.95 2.52
CA PHE A 78 4.04 21.37 1.19
C PHE A 78 2.91 21.88 0.29
N TYR A 79 3.25 22.74 -0.67
CA TYR A 79 2.25 23.38 -1.49
C TYR A 79 2.68 23.56 -2.94
N ASN A 80 1.81 23.16 -3.88
CA ASN A 80 1.94 23.40 -5.33
C ASN A 80 3.28 22.99 -5.95
N ASN A 81 3.83 21.84 -5.51
CA ASN A 81 5.07 21.32 -6.06
C ASN A 81 4.79 20.44 -7.29
N ARG A 82 5.77 20.38 -8.23
CA ARG A 82 5.70 19.59 -9.45
C ARG A 82 6.84 18.60 -9.50
N VAL A 83 6.54 17.33 -9.83
CA VAL A 83 7.52 16.27 -9.92
C VAL A 83 7.28 15.44 -11.18
N HIS A 84 8.27 15.35 -12.06
CA HIS A 84 8.07 14.62 -13.31
C HIS A 84 9.34 14.02 -13.91
N SER A 85 9.15 13.05 -14.77
CA SER A 85 10.25 12.41 -15.51
C SER A 85 11.35 11.82 -14.63
N ASN A 86 11.03 11.45 -13.40
CA ASN A 86 11.95 10.78 -12.50
C ASN A 86 11.92 9.26 -12.74
N PHE A 87 13.06 8.60 -12.58
CA PHE A 87 13.15 7.19 -12.96
C PHE A 87 12.37 6.26 -12.01
N LYS A 88 12.28 6.58 -10.70
CA LYS A 88 11.52 5.79 -9.75
C LYS A 88 10.23 6.49 -9.35
N ALA A 89 10.30 7.51 -8.54
CA ALA A 89 9.12 8.19 -8.04
C ALA A 89 9.23 9.72 -8.14
N GLY A 90 8.10 10.39 -8.27
CA GLY A 90 8.05 11.84 -8.17
C GLY A 90 8.25 12.32 -6.73
N LEU A 91 7.38 11.90 -5.83
CA LEU A 91 7.48 12.12 -4.39
C LEU A 91 7.58 10.77 -3.67
N PHE A 92 8.47 10.67 -2.70
CA PHE A 92 8.61 9.50 -1.86
C PHE A 92 8.71 9.90 -0.39
N ILE A 93 7.79 9.40 0.43
CA ILE A 93 7.80 9.53 1.89
C ILE A 93 7.82 8.11 2.47
N GLY A 94 8.85 7.77 3.22
CA GLY A 94 8.87 6.43 3.78
C GLY A 94 10.27 5.95 4.12
N LYS A 95 10.50 4.69 3.81
CA LYS A 95 11.74 3.99 4.06
C LYS A 95 12.95 4.79 3.54
N GLY A 96 13.91 5.04 4.42
CA GLY A 96 15.20 5.58 4.05
C GLY A 96 16.03 4.59 3.22
N VAL A 97 17.15 5.02 2.73
CA VAL A 97 18.20 4.17 2.17
C VAL A 97 19.25 3.92 3.22
N LYS A 98 19.81 2.73 3.19
CA LYS A 98 20.96 2.40 3.99
C LYS A 98 22.16 3.19 3.47
N THR A 99 22.55 4.23 4.18
CA THR A 99 23.65 5.12 3.78
C THR A 99 25.01 4.64 4.25
N THR A 100 25.07 3.73 5.21
CA THR A 100 26.30 3.17 5.75
C THR A 100 26.15 1.68 6.01
N ARG A 101 27.25 0.95 6.07
CA ARG A 101 27.23 -0.42 6.59
C ARG A 101 27.24 -0.36 8.11
N ALA A 102 26.37 -1.17 8.76
CA ALA A 102 26.53 -1.42 10.17
C ALA A 102 27.96 -1.87 10.41
N SER A 103 28.69 -1.12 11.21
CA SER A 103 30.03 -1.52 11.68
C SER A 103 29.90 -2.15 13.06
N ALA A 104 30.92 -2.91 13.46
CA ALA A 104 31.01 -3.39 14.83
C ALA A 104 31.17 -2.22 15.84
N GLU A 105 31.58 -1.05 15.34
CA GLU A 105 31.84 0.15 16.12
C GLU A 105 30.57 1.01 16.28
N ASP A 106 29.67 1.02 15.29
CA ASP A 106 28.37 1.71 15.39
C ASP A 106 27.22 0.87 14.83
N PRO A 107 26.65 -0.02 15.64
CA PRO A 107 25.48 -0.81 15.23
C PRO A 107 24.22 0.04 15.00
N ARG A 108 24.21 1.32 15.42
CA ARG A 108 23.07 2.23 15.21
C ARG A 108 22.87 2.56 13.74
N GLU A 109 23.93 2.57 12.95
CA GLU A 109 23.84 2.72 11.49
C GLU A 109 22.96 1.65 10.83
N TYR A 110 22.88 0.47 11.44
CA TYR A 110 22.01 -0.60 10.99
C TYR A 110 20.52 -0.35 11.27
N LEU A 111 20.22 0.41 12.32
CA LEU A 111 18.86 0.69 12.76
C LEU A 111 18.20 1.83 11.98
N THR A 112 18.98 2.65 11.27
CA THR A 112 18.50 3.89 10.64
C THR A 112 17.61 3.67 9.41
N VAL A 113 17.57 2.47 8.85
CA VAL A 113 17.12 2.26 7.47
C VAL A 113 15.74 1.67 7.33
N ASP A 114 15.38 0.72 8.16
CA ASP A 114 14.23 -0.13 7.88
C ASP A 114 12.97 0.19 8.68
N ASN A 115 13.07 0.96 9.77
CA ASN A 115 11.99 1.12 10.74
C ASN A 115 11.46 2.54 10.91
N ALA A 116 12.02 3.54 10.22
CA ALA A 116 11.44 4.88 10.26
C ALA A 116 10.04 4.87 9.64
N ARG A 117 9.07 5.25 10.44
CA ARG A 117 7.66 5.39 10.06
C ARG A 117 7.22 6.81 10.33
N PHE A 118 6.86 7.54 9.30
CA PHE A 118 6.42 8.91 9.46
C PHE A 118 5.10 8.97 10.25
N ARG A 119 5.16 9.48 11.45
CA ARG A 119 4.04 9.62 12.39
C ARG A 119 4.12 10.97 13.08
N PRO A 120 3.79 12.05 12.39
CA PRO A 120 3.92 13.37 12.96
C PRO A 120 3.03 13.57 14.18
N HIS A 121 3.62 14.15 15.23
CA HIS A 121 2.95 14.49 16.48
C HIS A 121 3.17 15.96 16.80
N GLN A 122 2.28 16.52 17.60
CA GLN A 122 2.46 17.89 18.09
C GLN A 122 3.83 18.01 18.81
N ASP A 123 4.57 19.05 18.48
CA ASP A 123 5.90 19.34 19.03
C ASP A 123 6.94 18.22 18.85
N ALA A 124 6.74 17.36 17.85
CA ALA A 124 7.55 16.17 17.61
C ALA A 124 7.61 15.17 18.79
N ASP A 125 6.63 15.20 19.66
CA ASP A 125 6.54 14.40 20.86
C ASP A 125 5.56 13.22 20.64
N PRO A 126 6.01 11.95 20.64
CA PRO A 126 5.15 10.80 20.40
C PRO A 126 4.06 10.61 21.46
N GLU A 127 4.18 11.21 22.64
CA GLU A 127 3.18 11.17 23.70
C GLU A 127 2.05 12.21 23.48
N LYS A 128 2.25 13.17 22.56
CA LYS A 128 1.25 14.17 22.20
C LYS A 128 0.36 13.70 21.06
N PRO A 129 -0.78 14.38 20.83
CA PRO A 129 -1.68 14.05 19.73
C PRO A 129 -0.98 14.04 18.36
N ARG A 130 -1.37 13.12 17.49
CA ARG A 130 -0.95 13.10 16.09
C ARG A 130 -1.44 14.35 15.37
N VAL A 131 -0.66 14.80 14.40
CA VAL A 131 -1.02 15.90 13.49
C VAL A 131 -0.93 15.43 12.05
N PRO A 132 -1.87 15.81 11.16
CA PRO A 132 -1.84 15.35 9.79
C PRO A 132 -0.69 15.98 8.99
N ALA A 133 0.00 15.17 8.21
CA ALA A 133 0.93 15.64 7.19
C ALA A 133 0.17 15.90 5.89
N VAL A 134 0.08 17.16 5.47
CA VAL A 134 -0.71 17.57 4.32
C VAL A 134 0.17 17.82 3.10
N ILE A 135 -0.04 17.04 2.04
CA ILE A 135 0.52 17.25 0.70
C ILE A 135 -0.56 17.92 -0.14
N ASP A 136 -0.43 19.21 -0.38
CA ASP A 136 -1.42 20.02 -1.09
C ASP A 136 -0.91 20.44 -2.47
N GLY A 137 -1.69 20.19 -3.51
CA GLY A 137 -1.41 20.68 -4.85
C GLY A 137 -0.22 20.00 -5.54
N LEU A 138 0.13 18.76 -5.18
CA LEU A 138 1.18 18.01 -5.88
C LEU A 138 0.75 17.70 -7.32
N ILE A 139 1.58 18.05 -8.30
CA ILE A 139 1.42 17.64 -9.70
C ILE A 139 2.53 16.66 -10.06
N ALA A 140 2.19 15.39 -10.23
CA ALA A 140 3.13 14.31 -10.52
C ALA A 140 2.82 13.66 -11.86
N PHE A 141 3.76 13.72 -12.82
CA PHE A 141 3.52 13.16 -14.14
C PHE A 141 4.77 12.54 -14.78
N LYS A 142 4.55 11.52 -15.61
CA LYS A 142 5.62 10.81 -16.32
C LYS A 142 6.76 10.33 -15.44
N ASN A 143 6.47 9.97 -14.20
CA ASN A 143 7.43 9.24 -13.40
C ASN A 143 7.35 7.74 -13.75
N ASN A 144 8.50 7.10 -13.87
CA ASN A 144 8.57 5.76 -14.44
C ASN A 144 7.90 4.70 -13.54
N ASP A 145 7.90 4.88 -12.22
CA ASP A 145 7.23 3.97 -11.30
C ASP A 145 6.03 4.69 -10.64
N HIS A 146 6.24 5.48 -9.62
CA HIS A 146 5.18 6.15 -8.87
C HIS A 146 5.14 7.67 -9.13
N GLY A 147 3.95 8.23 -9.27
CA GLY A 147 3.75 9.67 -9.10
C GLY A 147 4.08 10.07 -7.67
N ALA A 148 3.48 9.36 -6.69
CA ALA A 148 3.88 9.48 -5.30
C ALA A 148 3.73 8.14 -4.57
N TRP A 149 4.64 7.90 -3.62
CA TRP A 149 4.56 6.84 -2.61
C TRP A 149 4.70 7.47 -1.24
N ALA A 150 3.76 7.24 -0.35
CA ALA A 150 3.85 7.72 1.03
C ALA A 150 3.48 6.62 2.02
N ARG A 151 4.33 6.43 3.01
CA ARG A 151 4.13 5.50 4.12
C ARG A 151 4.21 6.24 5.45
N GLY A 152 3.23 6.02 6.27
CA GLY A 152 3.17 6.61 7.59
C GLY A 152 1.76 6.65 8.15
N GLY A 153 1.57 7.37 9.25
CA GLY A 153 0.28 7.67 9.83
C GLY A 153 -0.16 9.10 9.52
N ASP A 154 -1.45 9.31 9.30
CA ASP A 154 -2.08 10.63 9.16
C ASP A 154 -1.52 11.48 7.99
N ILE A 155 -1.35 10.86 6.82
CA ILE A 155 -0.90 11.54 5.59
C ILE A 155 -2.12 11.85 4.70
N ILE A 156 -2.25 13.11 4.33
CA ILE A 156 -3.36 13.61 3.50
C ILE A 156 -2.81 14.18 2.20
N PHE A 157 -3.21 13.60 1.07
CA PHE A 157 -3.04 14.19 -0.26
C PHE A 157 -4.32 14.91 -0.66
N ARG A 158 -4.22 16.16 -1.06
CA ARG A 158 -5.39 16.90 -1.54
C ARG A 158 -5.06 17.81 -2.73
N ASN A 159 -6.06 18.14 -3.53
CA ASN A 159 -5.95 19.03 -4.68
C ASN A 159 -4.82 18.66 -5.64
N SER A 160 -4.50 17.37 -5.75
CA SER A 160 -3.31 16.86 -6.43
C SER A 160 -3.66 16.25 -7.79
N GLY A 161 -2.68 16.22 -8.71
CA GLY A 161 -2.83 15.69 -10.05
C GLY A 161 -1.77 14.64 -10.36
N PHE A 162 -2.21 13.48 -10.85
CA PHE A 162 -1.34 12.38 -11.22
C PHE A 162 -1.61 11.97 -12.67
N SER A 163 -0.62 12.03 -13.55
CA SER A 163 -0.82 11.63 -14.94
C SER A 163 0.37 10.90 -15.54
N ASP A 164 0.11 9.94 -16.42
CA ASP A 164 1.16 9.21 -17.16
C ASP A 164 2.23 8.54 -16.28
N ASN A 165 1.94 8.23 -15.04
CA ASN A 165 2.83 7.47 -14.16
C ASN A 165 2.57 5.97 -14.31
N GLY A 166 3.49 5.13 -13.90
CA GLY A 166 3.24 3.70 -13.76
C GLY A 166 2.14 3.42 -12.73
N ILE A 167 2.26 4.08 -11.59
CA ILE A 167 1.28 4.11 -10.51
C ILE A 167 1.13 5.58 -10.11
N GLY A 168 -0.09 6.12 -10.10
CA GLY A 168 -0.31 7.52 -9.74
C GLY A 168 0.06 7.78 -8.28
N LEU A 169 -0.63 7.14 -7.35
CA LEU A 169 -0.41 7.29 -5.92
C LEU A 169 -0.55 5.95 -5.20
N THR A 170 0.34 5.69 -4.26
CA THR A 170 0.22 4.62 -3.25
C THR A 170 0.34 5.23 -1.86
N LEU A 171 -0.62 4.92 -1.01
CA LEU A 171 -0.56 5.20 0.42
C LEU A 171 -0.41 3.89 1.18
N ALA A 172 0.58 3.83 2.05
CA ALA A 172 0.87 2.68 2.89
C ALA A 172 0.82 3.07 4.37
N SER A 173 0.24 2.23 5.20
CA SER A 173 0.17 2.44 6.64
C SER A 173 1.55 2.47 7.29
N ASP A 174 1.62 2.91 8.51
CA ASP A 174 2.86 2.90 9.28
C ASP A 174 3.29 1.47 9.68
N GLY A 175 2.41 0.50 9.55
CA GLY A 175 2.71 -0.93 9.71
C GLY A 175 2.86 -1.42 11.14
N THR A 176 2.42 -0.66 12.14
CA THR A 176 2.44 -1.05 13.56
C THR A 176 1.20 -1.81 14.00
N PHE A 177 0.78 -2.71 13.16
CA PHE A 177 -0.37 -3.57 13.43
C PHE A 177 -0.09 -4.56 14.60
N PRO A 178 -1.04 -4.82 15.53
CA PRO A 178 -2.42 -4.35 15.57
C PRO A 178 -2.62 -2.98 16.24
N THR A 179 -1.55 -2.28 16.59
CA THR A 179 -1.60 -1.03 17.35
C THR A 179 -1.79 0.21 16.49
N ASP A 180 -1.88 0.04 15.18
CA ASP A 180 -2.10 1.08 14.17
C ASP A 180 -3.57 1.62 14.17
N GLU A 181 -4.28 1.43 15.27
CA GLU A 181 -5.61 1.99 15.45
C GLU A 181 -5.54 3.52 15.49
N GLY A 182 -6.22 4.17 14.56
CA GLY A 182 -6.32 5.62 14.51
C GLY A 182 -5.43 6.31 13.48
N SER A 183 -4.53 5.61 12.80
CA SER A 183 -3.87 6.17 11.62
C SER A 183 -4.90 6.44 10.53
N SER A 184 -4.83 7.59 9.88
CA SER A 184 -5.63 7.89 8.71
C SER A 184 -4.74 8.25 7.53
N LEU A 185 -5.01 7.61 6.40
CA LEU A 185 -4.41 7.92 5.12
C LEU A 185 -5.54 8.41 4.20
N GLU A 186 -5.39 9.59 3.64
CA GLU A 186 -6.46 10.18 2.85
C GLU A 186 -5.96 10.74 1.51
N VAL A 187 -6.76 10.56 0.47
CA VAL A 187 -6.62 11.31 -0.77
C VAL A 187 -7.96 11.90 -1.16
N THR A 188 -7.98 13.21 -1.37
CA THR A 188 -9.22 13.93 -1.65
C THR A 188 -9.05 15.00 -2.72
N ARG A 189 -10.14 15.33 -3.42
CA ARG A 189 -10.19 16.38 -4.43
C ARG A 189 -9.04 16.34 -5.44
N SER A 190 -8.68 15.13 -5.85
CA SER A 190 -7.51 14.89 -6.71
C SER A 190 -7.92 14.25 -8.04
N ILE A 191 -7.06 14.42 -9.04
CA ILE A 191 -7.32 13.91 -10.39
C ILE A 191 -6.26 12.91 -10.81
N PHE A 192 -6.70 11.79 -11.35
CA PHE A 192 -5.85 10.72 -11.88
C PHE A 192 -6.10 10.55 -13.36
N VAL A 193 -5.04 10.60 -14.17
CA VAL A 193 -5.12 10.45 -15.63
C VAL A 193 -4.17 9.34 -16.07
N GLY A 194 -4.70 8.29 -16.67
CA GLY A 194 -3.90 7.17 -17.15
C GLY A 194 -2.98 7.55 -18.29
N GLU A 195 -3.55 8.03 -19.39
CA GLU A 195 -2.80 8.47 -20.57
C GLU A 195 -3.27 9.87 -21.01
N SER A 196 -2.48 10.91 -20.71
CA SER A 196 -2.79 12.28 -21.08
C SER A 196 -2.45 12.58 -22.56
N SER A 197 -2.64 13.83 -22.99
CA SER A 197 -2.18 14.30 -24.27
C SER A 197 -0.67 14.61 -24.32
N ASN A 198 0.03 14.49 -23.21
CA ASN A 198 1.48 14.60 -23.16
C ASN A 198 2.12 13.28 -23.62
N PHE A 199 2.40 13.17 -24.92
CA PHE A 199 2.96 11.94 -25.48
C PHE A 199 4.43 11.74 -25.12
N GLY A 200 5.17 12.81 -24.83
CA GLY A 200 6.60 12.78 -24.67
C GLY A 200 7.33 12.63 -26.01
N SER A 201 8.60 12.30 -25.95
CA SER A 201 9.46 12.07 -27.12
C SER A 201 10.16 10.72 -27.02
N GLN A 202 10.49 10.16 -28.16
CA GLN A 202 11.33 8.96 -28.22
C GLN A 202 12.73 9.32 -27.74
N GLY A 203 13.21 8.62 -26.73
CA GLY A 203 14.55 8.76 -26.17
C GLY A 203 14.88 7.61 -25.25
N GLY A 204 16.16 7.35 -25.02
CA GLY A 204 16.59 6.26 -24.16
C GLY A 204 16.25 4.87 -24.70
N GLN A 205 15.83 3.99 -23.82
CA GLN A 205 15.55 2.59 -24.18
C GLN A 205 14.22 2.46 -24.94
N ASN A 206 14.22 1.69 -26.02
CA ASN A 206 13.02 1.44 -26.85
C ASN A 206 11.85 0.80 -26.08
N SER A 207 12.11 0.13 -24.95
CA SER A 207 11.08 -0.45 -24.11
C SER A 207 10.12 0.58 -23.50
N TYR A 208 10.56 1.82 -23.37
CA TYR A 208 9.76 2.94 -22.85
C TYR A 208 9.03 3.73 -23.93
N TRP A 209 9.10 3.31 -25.20
CA TRP A 209 8.39 3.95 -26.30
C TRP A 209 7.48 2.97 -27.00
N GLY A 210 6.19 3.28 -27.09
CA GLY A 210 5.20 2.39 -27.68
C GLY A 210 3.84 3.03 -27.84
N LYS A 211 2.90 2.27 -28.40
CA LYS A 211 1.53 2.72 -28.59
C LYS A 211 0.75 2.75 -27.28
N GLY A 212 0.06 3.85 -27.03
CA GLY A 212 -0.97 3.97 -25.99
C GLY A 212 -2.31 3.39 -26.42
N ALA A 213 -3.29 3.50 -25.57
CA ALA A 213 -4.65 2.99 -25.81
C ALA A 213 -5.34 3.67 -27.01
N ASN A 214 -4.96 4.88 -27.34
CA ASN A 214 -5.43 5.64 -28.51
C ASN A 214 -4.66 5.32 -29.80
N GLY A 215 -3.76 4.35 -29.79
CA GLY A 215 -2.93 3.94 -30.93
C GLY A 215 -1.77 4.87 -31.27
N LYS A 216 -1.64 6.03 -30.60
CA LYS A 216 -0.52 6.95 -30.81
C LYS A 216 0.71 6.54 -30.00
N TYR A 217 1.89 6.78 -30.57
CA TYR A 217 3.15 6.52 -29.88
C TYR A 217 3.34 7.52 -28.73
N ARG A 218 3.89 7.01 -27.64
CA ARG A 218 4.16 7.79 -26.42
C ARG A 218 5.23 7.16 -25.54
N THR A 219 5.77 7.92 -24.60
CA THR A 219 6.56 7.35 -23.52
C THR A 219 5.65 6.55 -22.59
N LEU A 220 6.09 5.34 -22.24
CA LEU A 220 5.37 4.40 -21.38
C LEU A 220 6.15 4.23 -20.07
N PRO A 221 5.46 4.17 -18.92
CA PRO A 221 6.12 3.90 -17.66
C PRO A 221 6.61 2.45 -17.61
N ARG A 222 7.84 2.24 -17.17
CA ARG A 222 8.55 0.97 -17.02
C ARG A 222 8.74 0.21 -18.33
N ASN A 223 7.69 -0.19 -18.99
CA ASN A 223 7.74 -0.80 -20.33
C ASN A 223 6.34 -0.91 -20.96
N LYS A 224 6.25 -1.57 -22.12
CA LYS A 224 5.01 -1.72 -22.88
C LYS A 224 3.94 -2.56 -22.22
N THR A 225 4.28 -3.42 -21.25
CA THR A 225 3.38 -4.36 -20.61
C THR A 225 3.10 -4.05 -19.15
N PHE A 226 3.79 -3.06 -18.55
CA PHE A 226 3.61 -2.73 -17.14
C PHE A 226 2.16 -2.28 -16.83
N PRO A 227 1.49 -2.89 -15.85
CA PRO A 227 0.11 -2.57 -15.52
C PRO A 227 0.01 -1.21 -14.83
N ILE A 228 -0.65 -0.26 -15.50
CA ILE A 228 -0.88 1.09 -14.99
C ILE A 228 -2.01 1.08 -13.98
N ARG A 229 -1.83 1.80 -12.86
CA ARG A 229 -2.86 2.05 -11.84
C ARG A 229 -2.90 3.52 -11.48
N GLY A 230 -4.08 4.09 -11.41
CA GLY A 230 -4.25 5.47 -10.93
C GLY A 230 -3.97 5.56 -9.44
N PHE A 231 -4.78 4.89 -8.65
CA PHE A 231 -4.57 4.72 -7.21
C PHE A 231 -4.31 3.25 -6.89
N GLN A 232 -3.28 2.99 -6.10
CA GLN A 232 -2.92 1.64 -5.66
C GLN A 232 -3.15 1.48 -4.17
N ILE A 233 -4.00 0.53 -3.81
CA ILE A 233 -4.18 0.11 -2.42
C ILE A 233 -3.07 -0.86 -2.05
N TYR A 234 -2.38 -0.58 -0.93
CA TYR A 234 -1.32 -1.44 -0.40
C TYR A 234 -1.81 -2.25 0.80
N ASP A 235 -2.14 -1.59 1.89
CA ASP A 235 -2.60 -2.19 3.14
C ASP A 235 -3.80 -1.40 3.72
N GLY A 236 -3.65 -0.17 4.09
CA GLY A 236 -4.68 0.70 4.64
C GLY A 236 -4.70 0.73 6.18
N PRO A 237 -5.69 1.41 6.77
CA PRO A 237 -6.88 1.96 6.11
C PRO A 237 -6.59 3.23 5.29
N VAL A 238 -7.17 3.32 4.10
CA VAL A 238 -7.10 4.49 3.23
C VAL A 238 -8.49 4.97 2.87
N ARG A 239 -8.72 6.28 2.97
CA ARG A 239 -9.92 6.94 2.51
C ARG A 239 -9.65 7.71 1.21
N MET A 240 -10.39 7.40 0.17
CA MET A 240 -10.38 8.17 -1.08
C MET A 240 -11.74 8.86 -1.27
N ALA A 241 -11.73 10.19 -1.41
CA ALA A 241 -12.96 10.94 -1.60
C ALA A 241 -12.84 12.06 -2.64
N GLN A 242 -13.92 12.33 -3.36
CA GLN A 242 -14.00 13.45 -4.31
C GLN A 242 -12.88 13.44 -5.36
N CYS A 243 -12.50 12.25 -5.83
CA CYS A 243 -11.44 12.09 -6.81
C CYS A 243 -12.00 11.79 -8.20
N THR A 244 -11.32 12.25 -9.23
CA THR A 244 -11.69 12.04 -10.64
C THR A 244 -10.67 11.16 -11.33
N PHE A 245 -11.14 10.16 -12.07
CA PHE A 245 -10.31 9.28 -12.89
C PHE A 245 -10.64 9.44 -14.37
N LYS A 246 -9.58 9.50 -15.22
CA LYS A 246 -9.68 9.68 -16.67
C LYS A 246 -8.70 8.78 -17.41
N LYS A 247 -9.10 8.30 -18.59
CA LYS A 247 -8.19 7.67 -19.56
C LYS A 247 -7.40 6.47 -19.03
N PHE A 248 -8.03 5.66 -18.21
CA PHE A 248 -7.53 4.35 -17.81
C PHE A 248 -8.11 3.28 -18.72
N THR A 249 -7.50 3.06 -19.87
CA THR A 249 -7.96 2.10 -20.87
C THR A 249 -6.89 1.02 -21.09
N PRO A 250 -7.19 -0.26 -20.86
CA PRO A 250 -6.26 -1.34 -21.14
C PRO A 250 -6.01 -1.48 -22.64
N THR A 251 -4.83 -1.96 -22.99
CA THR A 251 -4.47 -2.41 -24.34
C THR A 251 -4.39 -3.94 -24.38
N VAL A 252 -4.10 -4.53 -25.53
CA VAL A 252 -3.90 -5.98 -25.63
C VAL A 252 -2.71 -6.45 -24.78
N ASP A 253 -1.68 -5.60 -24.63
CA ASP A 253 -0.45 -5.96 -23.95
C ASP A 253 -0.38 -5.47 -22.49
N ARG A 254 -1.27 -4.54 -22.10
CA ARG A 254 -1.15 -3.85 -20.83
C ARG A 254 -2.49 -3.58 -20.15
N TYR A 255 -2.58 -3.98 -18.88
CA TYR A 255 -3.67 -3.54 -18.02
C TYR A 255 -3.50 -2.06 -17.65
N SER A 256 -4.62 -1.34 -17.56
CA SER A 256 -4.68 0.05 -17.12
C SER A 256 -5.98 0.26 -16.37
N SER A 257 -5.92 0.44 -15.06
CA SER A 257 -7.09 0.59 -14.19
C SER A 257 -7.03 1.85 -13.34
N ALA A 258 -8.20 2.41 -13.03
CA ALA A 258 -8.30 3.57 -12.14
C ALA A 258 -7.83 3.19 -10.72
N ILE A 259 -8.37 2.10 -10.18
CA ILE A 259 -7.99 1.55 -8.87
C ILE A 259 -7.37 0.17 -9.08
N GLY A 260 -6.30 -0.09 -8.36
CA GLY A 260 -5.65 -1.40 -8.34
C GLY A 260 -5.02 -1.69 -7.00
N PHE A 261 -4.32 -2.80 -6.89
CA PHE A 261 -3.71 -3.27 -5.66
C PHE A 261 -2.20 -3.44 -5.83
N PHE A 262 -1.49 -3.39 -4.72
CA PHE A 262 -0.07 -3.74 -4.69
C PHE A 262 0.08 -5.22 -5.06
N MET A 263 1.05 -5.53 -5.91
CA MET A 263 1.26 -6.89 -6.41
C MET A 263 2.29 -7.61 -5.55
N LYS A 264 2.08 -8.92 -5.34
CA LYS A 264 2.91 -9.76 -4.47
C LYS A 264 2.94 -9.22 -3.04
N ASN A 265 1.78 -8.84 -2.55
CA ASN A 265 1.62 -8.30 -1.22
C ASN A 265 1.48 -9.43 -0.19
N SER A 266 2.44 -9.52 0.73
CA SER A 266 2.38 -10.47 1.84
C SER A 266 1.69 -9.89 3.09
N TRP A 267 1.46 -8.58 3.12
CA TRP A 267 0.94 -7.88 4.29
C TRP A 267 -0.58 -7.77 4.27
N GLN A 268 -1.14 -7.45 5.44
CA GLN A 268 -2.57 -7.27 5.62
C GLN A 268 -3.17 -6.21 4.69
N ILE A 269 -4.46 -6.37 4.42
CA ILE A 269 -5.26 -5.33 3.78
C ILE A 269 -6.45 -5.02 4.68
N SER A 270 -6.63 -3.75 5.00
CA SER A 270 -7.73 -3.31 5.85
C SER A 270 -9.07 -3.35 5.10
N PRO A 271 -10.13 -3.94 5.67
CA PRO A 271 -11.48 -3.81 5.14
C PRO A 271 -12.04 -2.39 5.28
N GLN A 272 -11.37 -1.51 6.01
CA GLN A 272 -11.73 -0.10 6.14
C GLN A 272 -11.18 0.79 5.03
N ASN A 273 -10.45 0.23 4.05
CA ASN A 273 -10.19 0.95 2.81
C ASN A 273 -11.51 1.35 2.20
N ASN A 274 -11.75 2.65 2.01
CA ASN A 274 -13.03 3.10 1.47
C ASN A 274 -12.90 4.20 0.41
N VAL A 275 -13.90 4.25 -0.45
CA VAL A 275 -14.00 5.24 -1.50
C VAL A 275 -15.41 5.86 -1.49
N SER A 276 -15.48 7.16 -1.82
CA SER A 276 -16.75 7.87 -1.97
C SER A 276 -16.63 9.06 -2.92
N GLN A 277 -17.71 9.45 -3.56
CA GLN A 277 -17.77 10.60 -4.47
C GLN A 277 -16.70 10.51 -5.58
N ILE A 278 -16.52 9.33 -6.14
CA ILE A 278 -15.54 9.08 -7.20
C ILE A 278 -16.17 9.32 -8.56
N LEU A 279 -15.57 10.23 -9.33
CA LEU A 279 -15.98 10.45 -10.71
C LEU A 279 -15.12 9.58 -11.66
N MET A 280 -15.75 8.55 -12.23
CA MET A 280 -15.15 7.76 -13.30
C MET A 280 -15.65 8.30 -14.65
N GLU A 281 -14.80 9.08 -15.34
CA GLU A 281 -15.17 9.58 -16.67
C GLU A 281 -15.38 8.43 -17.69
N LYS A 282 -16.14 8.68 -18.75
CA LYS A 282 -16.42 7.69 -19.82
C LYS A 282 -15.15 7.10 -20.45
N SER A 283 -14.04 7.82 -20.36
CA SER A 283 -12.71 7.39 -20.83
C SER A 283 -12.03 6.35 -19.93
N VAL A 284 -12.62 5.98 -18.80
CA VAL A 284 -12.11 4.92 -17.92
C VAL A 284 -12.65 3.58 -18.43
N GLY A 285 -11.83 2.86 -19.17
CA GLY A 285 -12.16 1.53 -19.70
C GLY A 285 -12.13 0.42 -18.64
N LEU A 286 -11.33 0.57 -17.58
CA LEU A 286 -11.23 -0.40 -16.49
C LEU A 286 -11.20 0.35 -15.14
N LYS A 287 -12.26 0.23 -14.36
CA LYS A 287 -12.37 0.93 -13.07
C LYS A 287 -11.48 0.30 -12.00
N VAL A 288 -11.54 -1.02 -11.87
CA VAL A 288 -10.84 -1.79 -10.83
C VAL A 288 -10.15 -3.00 -11.45
N PHE A 289 -8.99 -3.40 -10.90
CA PHE A 289 -8.31 -4.62 -11.31
C PHE A 289 -7.50 -5.22 -10.16
N PHE A 290 -7.79 -6.49 -9.84
CA PHE A 290 -7.12 -7.23 -8.78
C PHE A 290 -5.87 -8.00 -9.23
N GLY A 291 -5.48 -7.88 -10.48
CA GLY A 291 -4.38 -8.64 -11.03
C GLY A 291 -4.75 -10.08 -11.40
N ARG A 292 -3.88 -10.69 -12.17
CA ARG A 292 -3.93 -12.11 -12.55
C ARG A 292 -2.51 -12.63 -12.62
N SER A 293 -2.33 -13.93 -12.50
CA SER A 293 -1.02 -14.55 -12.73
C SER A 293 -0.46 -14.14 -14.08
N GLY A 294 0.83 -13.84 -14.14
CA GLY A 294 1.51 -13.39 -15.35
C GLY A 294 2.81 -12.65 -15.06
N GLN A 295 3.42 -12.09 -16.10
CA GLN A 295 4.74 -11.46 -16.05
C GLN A 295 4.93 -10.47 -14.88
N TRP A 296 3.93 -9.64 -14.61
CA TRP A 296 4.00 -8.59 -13.59
C TRP A 296 3.42 -9.00 -12.25
N PHE A 297 2.44 -9.88 -12.26
CA PHE A 297 1.73 -10.30 -11.05
C PHE A 297 2.37 -11.54 -10.43
N GLY A 298 3.24 -12.24 -11.16
CA GLY A 298 3.80 -13.51 -10.74
C GLY A 298 2.67 -14.49 -10.42
N ASN A 299 2.77 -15.19 -9.32
CA ASN A 299 1.68 -16.04 -8.85
C ASN A 299 0.52 -15.21 -8.26
N ASN A 300 0.79 -13.94 -7.89
CA ASN A 300 -0.18 -13.03 -7.28
C ASN A 300 -1.04 -13.71 -6.21
N ASP A 301 -0.38 -14.48 -5.36
CA ASP A 301 -1.01 -15.41 -4.44
C ASP A 301 -0.45 -15.33 -3.01
N ASN A 302 0.19 -14.19 -2.70
CA ASN A 302 0.57 -13.89 -1.34
C ASN A 302 -0.67 -13.55 -0.51
N ASP A 303 -0.54 -13.57 0.80
CA ASP A 303 -1.68 -13.39 1.71
C ASP A 303 -2.46 -12.09 1.46
N GLY A 304 -1.76 -10.95 1.32
CA GLY A 304 -2.41 -9.68 1.02
C GLY A 304 -3.06 -9.63 -0.37
N ASP A 305 -2.49 -10.32 -1.36
CA ASP A 305 -3.12 -10.42 -2.69
C ASP A 305 -4.48 -11.11 -2.61
N LYS A 306 -4.57 -12.20 -1.84
CA LYS A 306 -5.80 -12.97 -1.65
C LYS A 306 -6.88 -12.19 -0.91
N MET A 307 -6.46 -11.31 0.01
CA MET A 307 -7.36 -10.54 0.89
C MET A 307 -7.61 -9.11 0.42
N SER A 308 -7.23 -8.78 -0.81
CA SER A 308 -7.45 -7.44 -1.38
C SER A 308 -8.93 -7.06 -1.34
N ILE A 309 -9.22 -5.92 -0.69
CA ILE A 309 -10.61 -5.45 -0.46
C ILE A 309 -10.64 -3.92 -0.32
N PHE A 310 -11.75 -3.32 -0.74
CA PHE A 310 -12.13 -1.95 -0.38
C PHE A 310 -13.65 -1.77 -0.40
N HIS A 311 -14.15 -0.73 0.23
CA HIS A 311 -15.56 -0.43 0.43
C HIS A 311 -15.97 0.78 -0.42
N ASP A 312 -16.92 0.62 -1.31
CA ASP A 312 -17.57 1.69 -2.08
C ASP A 312 -18.79 2.18 -1.30
N LEU A 313 -18.62 3.28 -0.56
CA LEU A 313 -19.62 3.76 0.39
C LEU A 313 -20.90 4.24 -0.29
N ASP A 314 -20.79 4.92 -1.40
CA ASP A 314 -21.89 5.60 -2.09
C ASP A 314 -22.26 5.01 -3.46
N GLY A 315 -21.52 3.97 -3.88
CA GLY A 315 -21.74 3.34 -5.17
C GLY A 315 -21.12 4.08 -6.36
N SER A 316 -20.29 5.08 -6.10
CA SER A 316 -19.67 5.88 -7.17
C SER A 316 -18.74 5.08 -8.09
N VAL A 317 -18.19 3.98 -7.63
CA VAL A 317 -17.37 3.05 -8.40
C VAL A 317 -18.19 1.90 -8.97
N THR A 318 -18.98 1.24 -8.13
CA THR A 318 -19.70 0.00 -8.48
C THR A 318 -21.07 0.23 -9.09
N GLY A 319 -21.72 1.34 -8.79
CA GLY A 319 -23.13 1.60 -9.04
C GLY A 319 -24.05 1.15 -7.90
N TYR A 320 -23.50 0.56 -6.85
CA TYR A 320 -24.25 0.08 -5.68
C TYR A 320 -23.60 0.60 -4.41
N SER A 321 -24.34 1.37 -3.62
CA SER A 321 -23.86 1.88 -2.33
C SER A 321 -23.63 0.74 -1.34
N ASP A 322 -22.78 1.01 -0.35
CA ASP A 322 -22.44 0.08 0.73
C ASP A 322 -21.96 -1.29 0.22
N THR A 323 -21.11 -1.26 -0.82
CA THR A 323 -20.63 -2.46 -1.50
C THR A 323 -19.13 -2.65 -1.29
N PHE A 324 -18.76 -3.83 -0.85
CA PHE A 324 -17.35 -4.24 -0.77
C PHE A 324 -16.92 -4.92 -2.06
N ILE A 325 -15.72 -4.57 -2.52
CA ILE A 325 -15.11 -5.16 -3.70
C ILE A 325 -13.89 -5.93 -3.25
N GLY A 326 -13.84 -7.21 -3.55
CA GLY A 326 -12.73 -8.09 -3.23
C GLY A 326 -12.30 -8.95 -4.41
N ARG A 327 -11.23 -9.73 -4.23
CA ARG A 327 -10.76 -10.66 -5.25
C ARG A 327 -11.78 -11.80 -5.45
N ALA A 328 -12.01 -12.19 -6.71
CA ALA A 328 -13.10 -13.10 -7.09
C ALA A 328 -13.04 -14.49 -6.42
N ASP A 329 -11.85 -14.96 -6.07
CA ASP A 329 -11.60 -16.25 -5.44
C ASP A 329 -11.54 -16.22 -3.90
N ASN A 330 -11.81 -15.04 -3.29
CA ASN A 330 -11.86 -14.94 -1.82
C ASN A 330 -13.24 -15.34 -1.28
N TYR A 331 -13.37 -16.58 -0.86
CA TYR A 331 -14.62 -17.12 -0.32
C TYR A 331 -14.92 -16.71 1.13
N LEU A 332 -14.02 -16.04 1.83
CA LEU A 332 -14.33 -15.42 3.12
C LEU A 332 -15.30 -14.23 2.94
N LEU A 333 -15.26 -13.58 1.79
CA LEU A 333 -16.13 -12.44 1.45
C LEU A 333 -17.44 -12.86 0.79
N ARG A 334 -17.43 -13.98 0.03
CA ARG A 334 -18.55 -14.34 -0.85
C ARG A 334 -19.77 -14.87 -0.11
N HIS A 335 -20.93 -14.49 -0.60
CA HIS A 335 -22.24 -15.05 -0.21
C HIS A 335 -23.17 -15.04 -1.46
N PRO A 336 -24.35 -15.68 -1.43
CA PRO A 336 -25.21 -15.80 -2.62
C PRO A 336 -25.63 -14.47 -3.26
N GLY A 337 -25.65 -13.37 -2.51
CA GLY A 337 -25.95 -12.03 -3.03
C GLY A 337 -24.77 -11.30 -3.68
N CYS A 338 -23.59 -11.92 -3.76
CA CYS A 338 -22.43 -11.29 -4.41
C CYS A 338 -22.52 -11.37 -5.93
N LEU A 339 -22.05 -10.31 -6.59
CA LEU A 339 -21.94 -10.21 -8.03
C LEU A 339 -20.50 -10.38 -8.48
N THR A 340 -20.22 -11.35 -9.30
CA THR A 340 -18.87 -11.53 -9.90
C THR A 340 -18.69 -10.56 -11.07
N VAL A 341 -17.54 -9.86 -11.08
CA VAL A 341 -17.12 -8.98 -12.16
C VAL A 341 -15.84 -9.52 -12.81
N PRO A 342 -15.95 -10.42 -13.81
CA PRO A 342 -14.80 -11.13 -14.35
C PRO A 342 -13.73 -10.20 -14.93
N ARG A 343 -14.14 -9.06 -15.50
CA ARG A 343 -13.23 -8.07 -16.08
C ARG A 343 -12.32 -7.43 -15.02
N TRP A 344 -12.77 -7.34 -13.77
CA TRP A 344 -11.99 -6.83 -12.65
C TRP A 344 -11.16 -7.93 -11.96
N ASN A 345 -11.42 -9.19 -12.28
CA ASN A 345 -11.01 -10.34 -11.46
C ASN A 345 -11.51 -10.18 -10.01
N GLY A 346 -12.71 -9.66 -9.87
CA GLY A 346 -13.27 -9.20 -8.61
C GLY A 346 -14.69 -9.69 -8.37
N VAL A 347 -15.12 -9.53 -7.14
CA VAL A 347 -16.49 -9.79 -6.67
C VAL A 347 -16.99 -8.58 -5.88
N MET A 348 -18.23 -8.21 -6.08
CA MET A 348 -18.94 -7.18 -5.32
C MET A 348 -19.88 -7.84 -4.34
N CYS A 349 -19.75 -7.53 -3.06
CA CYS A 349 -20.53 -8.12 -1.98
C CYS A 349 -21.05 -7.05 -1.03
N THR A 350 -22.25 -7.23 -0.51
CA THR A 350 -22.74 -6.49 0.64
C THR A 350 -22.30 -7.20 1.92
N GLY A 351 -22.32 -6.52 3.06
CA GLY A 351 -22.02 -7.13 4.35
C GLY A 351 -21.19 -6.22 5.24
N LYS A 352 -20.79 -6.74 6.38
CA LYS A 352 -19.91 -6.08 7.32
C LYS A 352 -18.66 -6.92 7.48
N PHE A 353 -17.51 -6.29 7.28
CA PHE A 353 -16.23 -6.96 7.30
C PHE A 353 -15.32 -6.36 8.37
N ALA A 354 -14.53 -7.21 8.97
CA ALA A 354 -13.54 -6.84 9.97
C ALA A 354 -12.25 -7.63 9.72
N GLN A 355 -11.23 -7.35 10.48
CA GLN A 355 -9.96 -8.03 10.38
C GLN A 355 -9.72 -8.87 11.62
N LEU A 356 -9.33 -10.12 11.42
CA LEU A 356 -8.92 -11.00 12.48
C LEU A 356 -7.39 -11.14 12.43
N TYR A 357 -6.72 -10.61 13.45
CA TYR A 357 -5.29 -10.82 13.61
C TYR A 357 -5.04 -12.07 14.44
N ILE A 358 -4.34 -13.02 13.86
CA ILE A 358 -4.00 -14.29 14.49
C ILE A 358 -2.51 -14.32 14.71
N GLN A 359 -2.09 -14.40 15.95
CA GLN A 359 -0.70 -14.55 16.33
C GLN A 359 -0.45 -15.97 16.85
N ALA A 360 0.32 -16.75 16.12
CA ALA A 360 0.74 -18.08 16.51
C ALA A 360 2.16 -18.01 17.08
N ARG A 361 2.35 -18.46 18.31
CA ARG A 361 3.66 -18.54 18.96
C ARG A 361 4.32 -19.87 18.67
N ARG A 362 5.66 -19.86 18.63
CA ARG A 362 6.49 -21.02 18.26
C ARG A 362 6.05 -21.64 16.92
N PRO A 363 6.01 -20.88 15.87
CA PRO A 363 5.54 -21.37 14.59
C PRO A 363 6.63 -22.20 13.92
N GLU A 364 6.27 -23.39 13.51
CA GLU A 364 7.09 -24.21 12.64
C GLU A 364 6.83 -23.89 11.15
N ASN A 365 6.75 -22.62 10.79
CA ASN A 365 6.40 -22.17 9.43
C ASN A 365 5.10 -22.77 8.89
N LEU A 366 4.09 -22.87 9.72
CA LEU A 366 2.80 -23.46 9.38
C LEU A 366 2.00 -22.57 8.42
N THR A 367 1.26 -23.20 7.53
CA THR A 367 0.25 -22.55 6.69
C THR A 367 -1.10 -22.63 7.40
N LEU A 368 -1.79 -21.50 7.49
CA LEU A 368 -3.13 -21.41 8.05
C LEU A 368 -4.15 -21.60 6.95
N SER A 369 -5.09 -22.50 7.16
CA SER A 369 -6.32 -22.61 6.39
C SER A 369 -7.46 -21.95 7.17
N ILE A 370 -8.17 -21.03 6.56
CA ILE A 370 -9.38 -20.45 7.12
C ILE A 370 -10.52 -20.55 6.11
N ALA A 371 -11.64 -21.13 6.54
CA ALA A 371 -12.84 -21.24 5.73
C ALA A 371 -14.05 -20.71 6.49
N ARG A 372 -14.97 -20.07 5.78
CA ARG A 372 -16.29 -19.81 6.34
C ARG A 372 -17.09 -21.10 6.40
N ALA A 373 -17.76 -21.41 7.51
CA ALA A 373 -18.47 -22.68 7.70
C ALA A 373 -19.48 -22.97 6.57
N ALA A 374 -20.13 -21.93 6.04
CA ALA A 374 -21.03 -22.04 4.89
C ALA A 374 -20.34 -22.43 3.57
N TYR A 375 -19.03 -22.25 3.47
CA TYR A 375 -18.20 -22.54 2.30
C TYR A 375 -16.92 -23.29 2.68
N HIS A 376 -17.06 -24.28 3.54
CA HIS A 376 -15.94 -25.06 4.09
C HIS A 376 -15.07 -25.75 3.01
N SER A 377 -15.61 -26.01 1.84
CA SER A 377 -14.88 -26.57 0.68
C SER A 377 -13.97 -25.57 -0.05
N HIS A 378 -14.01 -24.30 0.33
CA HIS A 378 -13.23 -23.24 -0.32
C HIS A 378 -12.40 -22.47 0.73
N PRO A 379 -11.43 -23.10 1.36
CA PRO A 379 -10.58 -22.44 2.34
C PRO A 379 -9.65 -21.43 1.68
N LEU A 380 -9.33 -20.37 2.42
CA LEU A 380 -8.24 -19.46 2.11
C LEU A 380 -6.99 -19.94 2.85
N TRP A 381 -5.92 -20.18 2.10
CA TRP A 381 -4.64 -20.60 2.62
C TRP A 381 -3.71 -19.40 2.79
N LEU A 382 -3.21 -19.18 4.00
CA LEU A 382 -2.35 -18.07 4.37
C LEU A 382 -1.00 -18.57 4.83
N GLN A 383 0.06 -18.00 4.26
CA GLN A 383 1.45 -18.34 4.59
C GLN A 383 1.90 -17.68 5.90
N GLY A 384 1.25 -16.59 6.27
CA GLY A 384 1.68 -15.75 7.38
C GLY A 384 2.91 -14.90 7.08
N VAL A 385 3.11 -13.89 7.91
CA VAL A 385 4.29 -13.02 7.91
C VAL A 385 5.10 -13.21 9.19
N ASN A 386 6.30 -12.65 9.24
CA ASN A 386 7.26 -12.82 10.35
C ASN A 386 7.67 -14.28 10.61
N ARG A 387 7.75 -15.06 9.54
CA ARG A 387 8.20 -16.46 9.61
C ARG A 387 9.62 -16.53 10.20
N GLY A 388 9.81 -17.40 11.18
CA GLY A 388 11.09 -17.54 11.90
C GLY A 388 11.31 -16.56 13.05
N ALA A 389 10.40 -15.61 13.29
CA ALA A 389 10.34 -14.80 14.50
C ALA A 389 9.72 -15.61 15.67
N PRO A 390 9.73 -15.07 16.91
CA PRO A 390 9.09 -15.74 18.04
C PRO A 390 7.59 -15.98 17.88
N TYR A 391 6.96 -15.38 16.86
CA TYR A 391 5.57 -15.61 16.49
C TYR A 391 5.36 -15.37 14.99
N GLN A 392 4.37 -16.05 14.43
CA GLN A 392 3.93 -15.90 13.05
C GLN A 392 2.54 -15.23 13.03
N GLN A 393 2.31 -14.36 12.06
CA GLN A 393 1.09 -13.56 11.98
C GLN A 393 0.28 -13.91 10.74
N TYR A 394 -1.04 -14.03 10.93
CA TYR A 394 -2.01 -14.16 9.85
C TYR A 394 -3.10 -13.10 10.06
N GLN A 395 -3.58 -12.53 8.99
CA GLN A 395 -4.45 -11.34 9.09
C GLN A 395 -5.62 -11.41 8.10
N PRO A 396 -6.47 -12.45 8.19
CA PRO A 396 -7.61 -12.58 7.30
C PRO A 396 -8.64 -11.48 7.53
N VAL A 397 -9.24 -11.03 6.43
CA VAL A 397 -10.47 -10.25 6.45
C VAL A 397 -11.64 -11.21 6.53
N VAL A 398 -12.51 -11.01 7.49
CA VAL A 398 -13.65 -11.87 7.77
C VAL A 398 -14.96 -11.09 7.72
N MET A 399 -16.01 -11.73 7.25
CA MET A 399 -17.37 -11.20 7.32
C MET A 399 -17.91 -11.39 8.75
N LEU A 400 -18.47 -10.33 9.33
CA LEU A 400 -19.06 -10.40 10.68
C LEU A 400 -20.30 -11.29 10.70
N GLU A 401 -20.65 -11.79 11.87
CA GLU A 401 -21.83 -12.63 12.11
C GLU A 401 -21.79 -13.95 11.30
N GLN A 402 -20.58 -14.46 11.05
CA GLN A 402 -20.35 -15.74 10.38
C GLN A 402 -19.47 -16.64 11.24
N ALA A 403 -19.61 -17.95 11.02
CA ALA A 403 -18.76 -18.96 11.63
C ALA A 403 -17.59 -19.34 10.74
N TYR A 404 -16.42 -19.56 11.32
CA TYR A 404 -15.19 -19.90 10.62
C TYR A 404 -14.54 -21.14 11.18
N ILE A 405 -13.91 -21.90 10.30
CA ILE A 405 -13.07 -23.06 10.62
C ILE A 405 -11.63 -22.65 10.35
N ILE A 406 -10.78 -22.79 11.34
CA ILE A 406 -9.35 -22.47 11.28
C ILE A 406 -8.57 -23.75 11.50
N GLN A 407 -7.63 -24.06 10.60
CA GLN A 407 -6.78 -25.24 10.65
C GLN A 407 -5.35 -24.90 10.23
N TRP A 408 -4.38 -25.60 10.76
CA TRP A 408 -2.99 -25.53 10.31
C TRP A 408 -2.62 -26.80 9.52
N ASP A 409 -1.65 -26.67 8.63
CA ASP A 409 -1.13 -27.79 7.83
C ASP A 409 -0.23 -28.76 8.62
N GLY A 410 -0.09 -28.54 9.93
CA GLY A 410 0.63 -29.38 10.88
C GLY A 410 -0.02 -29.30 12.25
N ARG A 411 0.72 -29.73 13.28
CA ARG A 411 0.25 -29.62 14.67
C ARG A 411 -0.05 -28.16 15.00
N ALA A 412 -1.23 -27.88 15.54
CA ALA A 412 -1.64 -26.53 15.93
C ALA A 412 -0.62 -25.91 16.91
N PRO A 413 -0.33 -24.62 16.79
CA PRO A 413 0.52 -23.92 17.73
C PRO A 413 0.00 -24.03 19.16
N GLU A 414 0.90 -24.14 20.14
CA GLU A 414 0.53 -24.25 21.56
C GLU A 414 -0.15 -22.96 22.05
N ASP A 415 0.35 -21.81 21.61
CA ASP A 415 -0.17 -20.48 21.98
C ASP A 415 -0.72 -19.76 20.76
N ILE A 416 -2.00 -19.42 20.78
CA ILE A 416 -2.66 -18.66 19.75
C ILE A 416 -3.32 -17.45 20.39
N ILE A 417 -3.00 -16.25 19.88
CA ILE A 417 -3.64 -15.00 20.32
C ILE A 417 -4.49 -14.47 19.17
N LEU A 418 -5.74 -14.16 19.44
CA LEU A 418 -6.69 -13.59 18.49
C LEU A 418 -7.01 -12.15 18.87
N TYR A 419 -6.77 -11.22 17.95
CA TYR A 419 -7.16 -9.83 18.10
C TYR A 419 -8.25 -9.50 17.07
N PRO A 420 -9.49 -9.29 17.50
CA PRO A 420 -10.56 -8.82 16.62
C PRO A 420 -10.40 -7.31 16.42
N ILE A 421 -10.16 -6.89 15.17
CA ILE A 421 -9.94 -5.50 14.80
C ILE A 421 -11.16 -5.01 14.03
N ASN A 422 -11.69 -3.85 14.45
CA ASN A 422 -12.91 -3.27 13.88
C ASN A 422 -14.17 -4.13 14.05
N PHE A 423 -14.17 -5.00 15.03
CA PHE A 423 -15.38 -5.67 15.50
C PHE A 423 -16.21 -4.71 16.35
N ASN A 424 -17.54 -4.81 16.26
CA ASN A 424 -18.42 -3.94 17.04
C ASN A 424 -18.27 -4.21 18.54
N ARG A 425 -17.67 -3.27 19.28
CA ARG A 425 -17.43 -3.38 20.74
C ARG A 425 -18.70 -3.37 21.58
N ARG A 426 -19.85 -2.90 21.03
CA ARG A 426 -21.12 -2.76 21.78
C ARG A 426 -21.95 -4.03 21.86
N LYS A 427 -21.73 -5.00 20.98
CA LYS A 427 -22.36 -6.32 21.09
C LYS A 427 -21.37 -7.26 21.79
N ARG A 428 -21.78 -7.80 22.96
CA ARG A 428 -21.11 -8.97 23.54
C ARG A 428 -21.27 -10.11 22.54
N THR A 429 -20.28 -10.33 21.73
CA THR A 429 -20.15 -11.56 20.96
C THR A 429 -19.68 -12.62 21.94
N SER A 430 -20.48 -13.63 22.18
CA SER A 430 -19.98 -14.87 22.78
C SER A 430 -18.91 -15.40 21.84
N LYS A 431 -17.68 -15.46 22.31
CA LYS A 431 -16.57 -16.02 21.56
C LYS A 431 -16.41 -17.45 22.00
N ASP A 432 -17.22 -18.33 21.45
CA ASP A 432 -17.01 -19.74 21.65
C ASP A 432 -15.90 -20.21 20.70
N ILE A 433 -14.68 -20.25 21.21
CA ILE A 433 -13.54 -20.82 20.53
C ILE A 433 -13.37 -22.24 21.08
N SER A 434 -13.67 -23.22 20.26
CA SER A 434 -13.38 -24.62 20.57
C SER A 434 -12.16 -25.04 19.76
N LEU A 435 -11.09 -25.42 20.43
CA LEU A 435 -9.88 -25.97 19.84
C LEU A 435 -9.99 -27.51 19.83
N PHE A 436 -9.82 -28.10 18.67
CA PHE A 436 -9.73 -29.56 18.52
C PHE A 436 -8.35 -29.97 18.06
N SER A 437 -7.76 -30.95 18.72
CA SER A 437 -6.61 -31.67 18.21
C SER A 437 -7.07 -32.66 17.13
N PRO A 438 -6.29 -32.91 16.06
CA PRO A 438 -6.58 -34.01 15.12
C PRO A 438 -6.67 -35.36 15.79
N GLU A 439 -6.02 -35.56 16.91
CA GLU A 439 -6.06 -36.79 17.70
C GLU A 439 -7.41 -37.04 18.38
N ASP A 440 -8.17 -35.97 18.63
CA ASP A 440 -9.52 -36.03 19.21
C ASP A 440 -10.61 -36.36 18.16
N CYS A 441 -10.24 -36.45 16.88
CA CYS A 441 -11.19 -36.59 15.77
C CYS A 441 -11.45 -38.02 15.33
N THR A 442 -11.01 -39.07 16.07
CA THR A 442 -11.22 -40.49 15.71
C THR A 442 -12.67 -40.94 15.90
N LEU A 443 -13.54 -40.15 16.50
CA LEU A 443 -14.93 -40.49 16.79
C LEU A 443 -15.93 -39.39 16.34
N GLY A 444 -15.82 -38.91 15.11
CA GLY A 444 -16.88 -38.06 14.49
C GLY A 444 -16.95 -36.66 15.04
N CYS A 445 -15.90 -35.85 14.85
CA CYS A 445 -15.88 -34.43 15.21
C CYS A 445 -16.91 -33.62 14.45
N ARG A 446 -17.82 -32.98 15.16
CA ARG A 446 -18.58 -31.84 14.60
C ARG A 446 -17.69 -30.58 14.69
N PRO A 447 -17.51 -29.82 13.61
CA PRO A 447 -16.77 -28.59 13.67
C PRO A 447 -17.45 -27.63 14.65
N SER A 448 -16.70 -27.11 15.59
CA SER A 448 -17.18 -26.07 16.50
C SER A 448 -17.10 -24.72 15.83
N LEU A 449 -18.13 -23.94 15.98
CA LEU A 449 -18.39 -22.70 15.26
C LEU A 449 -17.89 -21.52 16.09
N LEU A 450 -17.12 -20.62 15.45
CA LEU A 450 -16.86 -19.26 15.95
C LEU A 450 -18.08 -18.39 15.59
N TYR A 451 -18.82 -17.94 16.60
CA TYR A 451 -19.92 -16.99 16.43
C TYR A 451 -19.47 -15.55 16.71
#